data_05e07a3b9bd6d7fa8444e04976a79b25
#
_entry.id   05e07a3b9bd6d7fa8444e04976a79b25
#
_cell.length_a   1.000
_cell.length_b   1.000
_cell.length_c   1.000
_cell.angle_alpha   90.00
_cell.angle_beta   90.00
_cell.angle_gamma   90.00
#
_symmetry.space_group_name_H-M   'P 1'
#
loop_
_entity.id
_entity.type
_entity.pdbx_description
1 polymer ?
#
loop_
_entity_poly.entity_id
_entity_poly.type
_entity_poly.pdbx_seq_one_letter_code
_entity_poly.pdbx_strand_id
1 'polypeptide(L)'
;MNAELTELIFILDRSGSMGGLEADTIKGFNHMIAQQKEQGKKVNVTTILFDDEVDIIHDRFPVEIIEPLTEKEYYVRGCTALLDAVGTAIEKMDSVQKHLPETHRAGKVIVVITTDGLENSSEHYTQEQVRRMIEARKECGWEFLFLGANIDAGKEAEKIGIARNRSVTYENDSRGVELNFKAVGRAVSKAAAAAAVTDFIEDDWADEIQTYKR
;
A
#
# COMPACT_ATOMS: atom_id res chain seq x y z
N MET A 1 -10.13 17.61 -10.95
CA MET A 1 -9.80 16.22 -10.61
C MET A 1 -11.03 15.34 -10.79
N ASN A 2 -10.84 14.06 -11.13
CA ASN A 2 -11.92 13.08 -11.27
C ASN A 2 -12.21 12.46 -9.88
N ALA A 3 -13.25 12.92 -9.21
CA ALA A 3 -13.63 12.46 -7.87
C ALA A 3 -14.02 10.96 -7.80
N GLU A 4 -14.41 10.37 -8.94
CA GLU A 4 -14.78 8.96 -9.02
C GLU A 4 -13.57 8.02 -9.20
N LEU A 5 -12.41 8.55 -9.59
CA LEU A 5 -11.21 7.77 -9.82
C LEU A 5 -10.34 7.69 -8.57
N THR A 6 -10.00 6.48 -8.18
CA THR A 6 -9.06 6.19 -7.10
C THR A 6 -7.79 5.56 -7.69
N GLU A 7 -6.63 6.09 -7.36
CA GLU A 7 -5.33 5.43 -7.56
C GLU A 7 -4.98 4.67 -6.29
N LEU A 8 -4.83 3.38 -6.41
CA LEU A 8 -4.45 2.48 -5.33
C LEU A 8 -3.04 1.95 -5.59
N ILE A 9 -2.11 2.26 -4.71
CA ILE A 9 -0.72 1.87 -4.83
C ILE A 9 -0.41 0.88 -3.72
N PHE A 10 -0.06 -0.35 -4.09
CA PHE A 10 0.47 -1.36 -3.19
C PHE A 10 1.99 -1.39 -3.27
N ILE A 11 2.64 -1.31 -2.11
CA ILE A 11 4.08 -1.49 -1.90
C ILE A 11 4.21 -2.71 -1.01
N LEU A 12 4.51 -3.86 -1.63
CA LEU A 12 4.52 -5.19 -0.99
C LEU A 12 5.97 -5.65 -0.81
N ASP A 13 6.33 -5.88 0.44
CA ASP A 13 7.60 -6.49 0.81
C ASP A 13 7.65 -7.95 0.33
N ARG A 14 8.73 -8.31 -0.35
CA ARG A 14 9.08 -9.69 -0.69
C ARG A 14 10.50 -10.03 -0.23
N SER A 15 11.03 -9.30 0.76
CA SER A 15 12.33 -9.60 1.36
C SER A 15 12.34 -10.97 2.05
N GLY A 16 13.52 -11.45 2.37
CA GLY A 16 13.71 -12.81 2.92
C GLY A 16 12.93 -13.09 4.21
N SER A 17 12.60 -12.08 5.00
CA SER A 17 11.79 -12.19 6.23
C SER A 17 10.34 -12.59 5.96
N MET A 18 9.79 -12.27 4.76
CA MET A 18 8.45 -12.70 4.32
C MET A 18 8.36 -14.21 4.01
N GLY A 19 9.47 -14.96 4.15
CA GLY A 19 9.52 -16.41 3.87
C GLY A 19 8.52 -17.22 4.68
N GLY A 20 7.75 -18.05 3.97
CA GLY A 20 6.67 -18.87 4.54
C GLY A 20 5.29 -18.21 4.53
N LEU A 21 5.18 -16.94 4.12
CA LEU A 21 3.91 -16.19 3.96
C LEU A 21 3.56 -15.89 2.50
N GLU A 22 4.35 -16.42 1.54
CA GLU A 22 4.17 -16.11 0.12
C GLU A 22 2.76 -16.47 -0.36
N ALA A 23 2.33 -17.71 -0.07
CA ALA A 23 1.01 -18.19 -0.47
C ALA A 23 -0.13 -17.39 0.16
N ASP A 24 0.01 -16.98 1.42
CA ASP A 24 -0.99 -16.19 2.13
C ASP A 24 -1.05 -14.75 1.60
N THR A 25 0.09 -14.15 1.28
CA THR A 25 0.20 -12.82 0.68
C THR A 25 -0.43 -12.82 -0.71
N ILE A 26 -0.10 -13.78 -1.58
CA ILE A 26 -0.70 -13.96 -2.90
C ILE A 26 -2.22 -14.11 -2.78
N LYS A 27 -2.69 -15.01 -1.92
CA LYS A 27 -4.11 -15.25 -1.71
C LYS A 27 -4.84 -14.01 -1.19
N GLY A 28 -4.26 -13.32 -0.20
CA GLY A 28 -4.84 -12.13 0.40
C GLY A 28 -4.95 -10.98 -0.61
N PHE A 29 -3.89 -10.70 -1.35
CA PHE A 29 -3.88 -9.72 -2.43
C PHE A 29 -4.93 -10.03 -3.49
N ASN A 30 -4.94 -11.26 -4.01
CA ASN A 30 -5.88 -11.67 -5.06
C ASN A 30 -7.34 -11.58 -4.60
N HIS A 31 -7.64 -11.99 -3.35
CA HIS A 31 -8.96 -11.85 -2.78
C HIS A 31 -9.41 -10.39 -2.68
N MET A 32 -8.53 -9.53 -2.20
CA MET A 32 -8.81 -8.09 -2.09
C MET A 32 -9.04 -7.45 -3.47
N ILE A 33 -8.22 -7.78 -4.48
CA ILE A 33 -8.43 -7.32 -5.87
C ILE A 33 -9.80 -7.81 -6.41
N ALA A 34 -10.15 -9.09 -6.17
CA ALA A 34 -11.45 -9.62 -6.60
C ALA A 34 -12.62 -8.84 -5.97
N GLN A 35 -12.55 -8.52 -4.69
CA GLN A 35 -13.55 -7.69 -4.03
C GLN A 35 -13.67 -6.29 -4.65
N GLN A 36 -12.55 -5.65 -5.02
CA GLN A 36 -12.60 -4.34 -5.68
C GLN A 36 -13.24 -4.41 -7.06
N LYS A 37 -13.00 -5.50 -7.84
CA LYS A 37 -13.66 -5.72 -9.13
C LYS A 37 -15.18 -5.80 -8.99
N GLU A 38 -15.68 -6.56 -7.99
CA GLU A 38 -17.10 -6.74 -7.74
C GLU A 38 -17.85 -5.42 -7.43
N GLN A 39 -17.15 -4.43 -6.90
CA GLN A 39 -17.76 -3.16 -6.53
C GLN A 39 -18.02 -2.23 -7.71
N GLY A 40 -17.42 -2.47 -8.86
CA GLY A 40 -17.61 -1.68 -10.08
C GLY A 40 -17.21 -0.21 -9.94
N LYS A 41 -16.27 0.12 -9.03
CA LYS A 41 -15.74 1.47 -8.86
C LYS A 41 -14.51 1.67 -9.74
N LYS A 42 -14.27 2.90 -10.18
CA LYS A 42 -13.09 3.26 -10.98
C LYS A 42 -11.84 3.28 -10.10
N VAL A 43 -11.14 2.17 -10.06
CA VAL A 43 -9.88 2.03 -9.31
C VAL A 43 -8.76 1.62 -10.28
N ASN A 44 -7.71 2.42 -10.35
CA ASN A 44 -6.45 2.01 -10.97
C ASN A 44 -5.52 1.45 -9.90
N VAL A 45 -4.85 0.36 -10.21
CA VAL A 45 -3.94 -0.32 -9.30
C VAL A 45 -2.51 -0.23 -9.82
N THR A 46 -1.61 0.24 -8.98
CA THR A 46 -0.17 0.12 -9.13
C THR A 46 0.33 -0.85 -8.07
N THR A 47 1.03 -1.91 -8.46
CA THR A 47 1.62 -2.87 -7.53
C THR A 47 3.13 -2.85 -7.68
N ILE A 48 3.80 -2.55 -6.59
CA ILE A 48 5.24 -2.48 -6.46
C ILE A 48 5.66 -3.60 -5.50
N LEU A 49 6.50 -4.50 -5.97
CA LEU A 49 7.17 -5.47 -5.14
C LEU A 49 8.56 -4.95 -4.82
N PHE A 50 9.01 -5.12 -3.59
CA PHE A 50 10.35 -4.69 -3.22
C PHE A 50 11.07 -5.69 -2.31
N ASP A 51 12.36 -5.76 -2.51
CA ASP A 51 13.38 -6.39 -1.68
C ASP A 51 14.58 -5.43 -1.63
N ASP A 52 15.75 -5.80 -2.12
CA ASP A 52 16.86 -4.91 -2.47
C ASP A 52 16.69 -4.24 -3.86
N GLU A 53 15.68 -4.66 -4.62
CA GLU A 53 15.25 -4.07 -5.88
C GLU A 53 13.79 -3.64 -5.80
N VAL A 54 13.37 -2.76 -6.72
CA VAL A 54 11.99 -2.26 -6.80
C VAL A 54 11.41 -2.63 -8.16
N ASP A 55 10.42 -3.52 -8.17
CA ASP A 55 9.75 -4.00 -9.37
C ASP A 55 8.29 -3.53 -9.44
N ILE A 56 7.93 -2.82 -10.51
CA ILE A 56 6.55 -2.39 -10.76
C ILE A 56 5.89 -3.43 -11.65
N ILE A 57 5.02 -4.26 -11.09
CA ILE A 57 4.35 -5.36 -11.80
C ILE A 57 2.99 -4.97 -12.37
N HIS A 58 2.31 -4.02 -11.75
CA HIS A 58 1.14 -3.35 -12.33
C HIS A 58 1.39 -1.85 -12.31
N ASP A 59 1.13 -1.17 -13.42
CA ASP A 59 1.33 0.26 -13.58
C ASP A 59 0.02 0.94 -13.96
N ARG A 60 -0.74 1.35 -12.95
CA ARG A 60 -2.04 2.01 -13.10
C ARG A 60 -3.03 1.22 -13.95
N PHE A 61 -3.04 -0.10 -13.81
CA PHE A 61 -4.02 -0.93 -14.51
C PHE A 61 -5.41 -0.73 -13.88
N PRO A 62 -6.46 -0.55 -14.70
CA PRO A 62 -7.82 -0.65 -14.19
C PRO A 62 -8.00 -1.96 -13.42
N VAL A 63 -8.63 -1.90 -12.25
CA VAL A 63 -8.75 -3.08 -11.36
C VAL A 63 -9.39 -4.28 -12.07
N GLU A 64 -10.27 -4.03 -13.03
CA GLU A 64 -10.98 -5.05 -13.80
C GLU A 64 -10.07 -5.99 -14.59
N ILE A 65 -8.92 -5.48 -15.05
CA ILE A 65 -7.98 -6.24 -15.88
C ILE A 65 -6.76 -6.78 -15.13
N ILE A 66 -6.67 -6.55 -13.82
CA ILE A 66 -5.58 -7.11 -13.00
C ILE A 66 -5.69 -8.64 -13.01
N GLU A 67 -4.63 -9.30 -13.48
CA GLU A 67 -4.50 -10.75 -13.35
C GLU A 67 -4.08 -11.13 -11.93
N PRO A 68 -4.49 -12.30 -11.43
CA PRO A 68 -4.07 -12.77 -10.11
C PRO A 68 -2.55 -12.88 -10.01
N LEU A 69 -1.98 -12.41 -8.90
CA LEU A 69 -0.59 -12.71 -8.52
C LEU A 69 -0.38 -14.22 -8.39
N THR A 70 0.77 -14.68 -8.82
CA THR A 70 1.22 -16.06 -8.67
C THR A 70 2.64 -16.10 -8.06
N GLU A 71 3.12 -17.30 -7.77
CA GLU A 71 4.51 -17.52 -7.31
C GLU A 71 5.57 -17.10 -8.35
N LYS A 72 5.18 -16.79 -9.58
CA LYS A 72 6.09 -16.27 -10.61
C LYS A 72 6.43 -14.81 -10.37
N GLU A 73 5.45 -14.03 -9.93
CA GLU A 73 5.61 -12.60 -9.66
C GLU A 73 6.04 -12.37 -8.21
N TYR A 74 5.41 -13.08 -7.25
CA TYR A 74 5.67 -12.89 -5.82
C TYR A 74 6.42 -14.11 -5.25
N TYR A 75 7.69 -13.94 -5.02
CA TYR A 75 8.61 -14.87 -4.37
C TYR A 75 9.60 -14.08 -3.52
N VAL A 76 10.02 -14.65 -2.39
CA VAL A 76 10.90 -13.93 -1.44
C VAL A 76 12.36 -14.00 -1.85
N ARG A 77 13.08 -12.89 -1.65
CA ARG A 77 14.54 -12.78 -1.84
C ARG A 77 15.07 -11.50 -1.16
N GLY A 78 16.38 -11.37 -1.06
CA GLY A 78 17.08 -10.12 -0.77
C GLY A 78 16.82 -9.51 0.61
N CYS A 79 17.12 -8.22 0.70
CA CYS A 79 16.99 -7.36 1.87
C CYS A 79 15.74 -6.45 1.76
N THR A 80 15.65 -5.38 2.54
CA THR A 80 14.46 -4.54 2.65
C THR A 80 14.79 -3.08 2.30
N ALA A 81 14.66 -2.69 1.01
CA ALA A 81 14.83 -1.33 0.52
C ALA A 81 13.50 -0.56 0.55
N LEU A 82 12.91 -0.41 1.71
CA LEU A 82 11.60 0.20 1.92
C LEU A 82 11.54 1.66 1.46
N LEU A 83 12.59 2.46 1.77
CA LEU A 83 12.60 3.88 1.42
C LEU A 83 12.69 4.06 -0.10
N ASP A 84 13.44 3.21 -0.80
CA ASP A 84 13.53 3.25 -2.26
C ASP A 84 12.21 2.88 -2.91
N ALA A 85 11.49 1.88 -2.37
CA ALA A 85 10.17 1.51 -2.86
C ALA A 85 9.14 2.62 -2.67
N VAL A 86 9.09 3.23 -1.48
CA VAL A 86 8.15 4.31 -1.17
C VAL A 86 8.47 5.57 -1.97
N GLY A 87 9.75 5.96 -2.03
CA GLY A 87 10.20 7.12 -2.79
C GLY A 87 9.85 6.98 -4.29
N THR A 88 10.18 5.84 -4.88
CA THR A 88 9.86 5.52 -6.28
C THR A 88 8.36 5.57 -6.56
N ALA A 89 7.54 4.99 -5.67
CA ALA A 89 6.09 5.00 -5.80
C ALA A 89 5.51 6.42 -5.82
N ILE A 90 5.94 7.26 -4.88
CA ILE A 90 5.47 8.65 -4.77
C ILE A 90 5.92 9.46 -5.97
N GLU A 91 7.20 9.42 -6.35
CA GLU A 91 7.74 10.18 -7.49
C GLU A 91 7.04 9.81 -8.80
N LYS A 92 6.86 8.50 -9.05
CA LYS A 92 6.14 8.00 -10.20
C LYS A 92 4.71 8.53 -10.26
N MET A 93 3.93 8.36 -9.19
CA MET A 93 2.54 8.78 -9.17
C MET A 93 2.40 10.30 -9.24
N ASP A 94 3.27 11.05 -8.58
CA ASP A 94 3.31 12.52 -8.67
C ASP A 94 3.57 12.99 -10.12
N SER A 95 4.53 12.37 -10.78
CA SER A 95 4.81 12.63 -12.19
C SER A 95 3.58 12.37 -13.07
N VAL A 96 2.91 11.24 -12.86
CA VAL A 96 1.67 10.91 -13.59
C VAL A 96 0.59 11.96 -13.36
N GLN A 97 0.27 12.26 -12.10
CA GLN A 97 -0.78 13.22 -11.75
C GLN A 97 -0.47 14.61 -12.31
N LYS A 98 0.80 15.02 -12.30
CA LYS A 98 1.24 16.31 -12.81
C LYS A 98 1.07 16.45 -14.33
N HIS A 99 1.33 15.39 -15.10
CA HIS A 99 1.28 15.41 -16.56
C HIS A 99 -0.11 15.10 -17.13
N LEU A 100 -1.04 14.57 -16.32
CA LEU A 100 -2.41 14.36 -16.75
C LEU A 100 -3.20 15.67 -16.80
N PRO A 101 -4.12 15.82 -17.78
CA PRO A 101 -5.14 16.89 -17.72
C PRO A 101 -5.91 16.80 -16.39
N GLU A 102 -6.30 17.92 -15.84
CA GLU A 102 -6.94 17.98 -14.52
C GLU A 102 -8.18 17.07 -14.39
N THR A 103 -8.98 16.97 -15.45
CA THR A 103 -10.18 16.10 -15.50
C THR A 103 -9.86 14.60 -15.46
N HIS A 104 -8.61 14.20 -15.71
CA HIS A 104 -8.14 12.82 -15.70
C HIS A 104 -7.30 12.48 -14.45
N ARG A 105 -6.95 13.50 -13.66
CA ARG A 105 -6.25 13.27 -12.38
C ARG A 105 -7.18 12.61 -11.40
N ALA A 106 -6.70 11.60 -10.71
CA ALA A 106 -7.47 10.94 -9.66
C ALA A 106 -7.83 11.94 -8.54
N GLY A 107 -9.05 11.84 -8.08
CA GLY A 107 -9.50 12.59 -6.90
C GLY A 107 -9.02 11.97 -5.59
N LYS A 108 -8.60 10.70 -5.63
CA LYS A 108 -8.15 9.95 -4.44
C LYS A 108 -6.91 9.16 -4.78
N VAL A 109 -5.91 9.21 -3.90
CA VAL A 109 -4.70 8.40 -3.99
C VAL A 109 -4.49 7.73 -2.63
N ILE A 110 -4.40 6.41 -2.64
CA ILE A 110 -4.18 5.59 -1.45
C ILE A 110 -2.91 4.79 -1.66
N VAL A 111 -1.97 4.93 -0.74
CA VAL A 111 -0.72 4.17 -0.72
C VAL A 111 -0.78 3.19 0.45
N VAL A 112 -0.61 1.91 0.15
CA VAL A 112 -0.62 0.83 1.14
C VAL A 112 0.77 0.20 1.15
N ILE A 113 1.42 0.26 2.30
CA ILE A 113 2.76 -0.28 2.53
C ILE A 113 2.63 -1.48 3.45
N THR A 114 3.13 -2.64 3.03
CA THR A 114 3.21 -3.84 3.88
C THR A 114 4.65 -4.33 3.95
N THR A 115 5.14 -4.56 5.17
CA THR A 115 6.50 -5.05 5.43
C THR A 115 6.52 -5.87 6.73
N ASP A 116 7.45 -6.81 6.85
CA ASP A 116 7.73 -7.53 8.11
C ASP A 116 9.17 -7.30 8.61
N GLY A 117 9.90 -6.41 7.94
CA GLY A 117 11.27 -6.06 8.22
C GLY A 117 11.51 -4.56 8.47
N LEU A 118 12.66 -4.28 9.05
CA LEU A 118 13.16 -2.90 9.15
C LEU A 118 13.91 -2.53 7.87
N GLU A 119 13.82 -1.26 7.48
CA GLU A 119 14.64 -0.67 6.43
C GLU A 119 16.13 -0.99 6.64
N ASN A 120 16.81 -1.54 5.65
CA ASN A 120 18.21 -1.93 5.78
C ASN A 120 19.05 -1.89 4.49
N SER A 121 18.46 -1.54 3.33
CA SER A 121 19.18 -1.63 2.05
C SER A 121 18.85 -0.54 1.03
N SER A 122 18.09 0.48 1.37
CA SER A 122 17.83 1.60 0.46
C SER A 122 19.09 2.41 0.15
N GLU A 123 19.31 2.71 -1.12
CA GLU A 123 20.48 3.45 -1.63
C GLU A 123 20.10 4.80 -2.27
N HIS A 124 18.86 4.97 -2.73
CA HIS A 124 18.43 6.12 -3.52
C HIS A 124 17.71 7.19 -2.72
N TYR A 125 16.95 6.79 -1.70
CA TYR A 125 16.18 7.70 -0.87
C TYR A 125 16.56 7.59 0.60
N THR A 126 16.73 8.75 1.25
CA THR A 126 16.91 8.82 2.70
C THR A 126 15.54 8.90 3.40
N GLN A 127 15.51 8.52 4.68
CA GLN A 127 14.30 8.62 5.52
C GLN A 127 13.73 10.04 5.52
N GLU A 128 14.56 11.06 5.58
CA GLU A 128 14.13 12.46 5.59
C GLU A 128 13.53 12.89 4.24
N GLN A 129 14.05 12.40 3.12
CA GLN A 129 13.48 12.67 1.79
C GLN A 129 12.10 12.04 1.69
N VAL A 130 11.96 10.74 2.01
CA VAL A 130 10.67 10.04 1.97
C VAL A 130 9.65 10.69 2.90
N ARG A 131 10.06 11.07 4.10
CA ARG A 131 9.20 11.80 5.04
C ARG A 131 8.64 13.09 4.43
N ARG A 132 9.49 13.93 3.84
CA ARG A 132 9.04 15.17 3.18
C ARG A 132 8.11 14.89 2.00
N MET A 133 8.39 13.85 1.22
CA MET A 133 7.52 13.44 0.12
C MET A 133 6.14 13.03 0.62
N ILE A 134 6.05 12.21 1.66
CA ILE A 134 4.79 11.78 2.27
C ILE A 134 4.03 13.00 2.82
N GLU A 135 4.68 13.84 3.63
CA GLU A 135 4.06 15.03 4.22
C GLU A 135 3.47 15.95 3.13
N ALA A 136 4.23 16.22 2.07
CA ALA A 136 3.76 17.03 0.95
C ALA A 136 2.57 16.40 0.20
N ARG A 137 2.51 15.08 0.06
CA ARG A 137 1.38 14.41 -0.62
C ARG A 137 0.15 14.32 0.28
N LYS A 138 0.31 14.19 1.59
CA LYS A 138 -0.80 14.29 2.55
C LYS A 138 -1.49 15.66 2.46
N GLU A 139 -0.74 16.75 2.31
CA GLU A 139 -1.31 18.08 2.07
C GLU A 139 -2.11 18.15 0.76
N CYS A 140 -1.84 17.28 -0.20
CA CYS A 140 -2.59 17.13 -1.44
C CYS A 140 -3.75 16.13 -1.34
N GLY A 141 -4.05 15.61 -0.15
CA GLY A 141 -5.15 14.66 0.09
C GLY A 141 -4.82 13.20 -0.20
N TRP A 142 -3.53 12.81 -0.30
CA TRP A 142 -3.17 11.41 -0.37
C TRP A 142 -3.26 10.76 1.00
N GLU A 143 -3.70 9.52 1.03
CA GLU A 143 -3.71 8.68 2.23
C GLU A 143 -2.62 7.62 2.15
N PHE A 144 -1.99 7.38 3.31
CA PHE A 144 -0.94 6.38 3.46
C PHE A 144 -1.31 5.44 4.59
N LEU A 145 -1.31 4.14 4.32
CA LEU A 145 -1.48 3.07 5.30
C LEU A 145 -0.18 2.28 5.43
N PHE A 146 0.24 2.03 6.65
CA PHE A 146 1.45 1.28 6.95
C PHE A 146 1.10 0.06 7.81
N LEU A 147 1.38 -1.13 7.28
CA LEU A 147 1.11 -2.40 7.92
C LEU A 147 2.42 -3.14 8.14
N GLY A 148 2.80 -3.29 9.39
CA GLY A 148 4.07 -3.91 9.79
C GLY A 148 3.85 -5.20 10.58
N ALA A 149 4.58 -6.28 10.24
CA ALA A 149 4.68 -7.46 11.09
C ALA A 149 6.04 -7.48 11.79
N ASN A 150 6.14 -8.14 12.92
CA ASN A 150 7.38 -8.31 13.69
C ASN A 150 8.10 -6.99 14.08
N ILE A 151 7.50 -5.84 13.82
CA ILE A 151 8.05 -4.50 14.10
C ILE A 151 7.01 -3.64 14.82
N ASP A 152 7.45 -2.56 15.47
CA ASP A 152 6.55 -1.50 15.93
C ASP A 152 6.15 -0.64 14.70
N ALA A 153 5.09 -1.06 14.02
CA ALA A 153 4.62 -0.39 12.81
C ALA A 153 4.32 1.09 13.04
N GLY A 154 3.78 1.45 14.22
CA GLY A 154 3.52 2.84 14.58
C GLY A 154 4.78 3.68 14.60
N LYS A 155 5.84 3.16 15.22
CA LYS A 155 7.12 3.85 15.31
C LYS A 155 7.82 3.98 13.95
N GLU A 156 7.80 2.91 13.14
CA GLU A 156 8.44 2.94 11.82
C GLU A 156 7.67 3.88 10.86
N ALA A 157 6.34 3.86 10.89
CA ALA A 157 5.48 4.77 10.14
C ALA A 157 5.74 6.25 10.50
N GLU A 158 5.82 6.57 11.79
CA GLU A 158 6.11 7.94 12.27
C GLU A 158 7.47 8.47 11.78
N LYS A 159 8.49 7.61 11.64
CA LYS A 159 9.79 8.01 11.10
C LYS A 159 9.70 8.58 9.69
N ILE A 160 8.79 8.05 8.88
CA ILE A 160 8.57 8.47 7.50
C ILE A 160 7.35 9.38 7.32
N GLY A 161 6.79 9.92 8.41
CA GLY A 161 5.71 10.93 8.36
C GLY A 161 4.29 10.38 8.24
N ILE A 162 4.08 9.07 8.42
CA ILE A 162 2.76 8.45 8.49
C ILE A 162 2.28 8.45 9.94
N ALA A 163 1.06 8.91 10.19
CA ALA A 163 0.51 9.00 11.54
C ALA A 163 0.19 7.60 12.11
N ARG A 164 0.28 7.47 13.43
CA ARG A 164 0.08 6.20 14.15
C ARG A 164 -1.31 5.59 13.92
N ASN A 165 -2.37 6.38 13.77
CA ASN A 165 -3.72 5.91 13.42
C ASN A 165 -3.85 5.43 11.96
N ARG A 166 -2.83 5.63 11.13
CA ARG A 166 -2.69 5.11 9.77
C ARG A 166 -1.69 3.95 9.69
N SER A 167 -1.32 3.40 10.82
CA SER A 167 -0.41 2.25 10.92
C SER A 167 -0.98 1.18 11.84
N VAL A 168 -0.63 -0.07 11.56
CA VAL A 168 -1.01 -1.22 12.39
C VAL A 168 0.09 -2.27 12.39
N THR A 169 0.35 -2.83 13.58
CA THR A 169 1.17 -4.04 13.70
C THR A 169 0.25 -5.26 13.63
N TYR A 170 0.57 -6.19 12.73
CA TYR A 170 -0.16 -7.44 12.56
C TYR A 170 0.71 -8.66 12.95
N GLU A 171 0.06 -9.76 13.31
CA GLU A 171 0.74 -11.03 13.59
C GLU A 171 1.26 -11.65 12.30
N ASN A 172 2.52 -12.08 12.29
CA ASN A 172 3.18 -12.69 11.13
C ASN A 172 2.76 -14.16 10.96
N ASP A 173 1.48 -14.37 10.68
CA ASP A 173 0.89 -15.67 10.39
C ASP A 173 -0.21 -15.56 9.34
N SER A 174 -0.69 -16.70 8.82
CA SER A 174 -1.73 -16.75 7.78
C SER A 174 -2.98 -15.93 8.13
N ARG A 175 -3.38 -15.92 9.39
CA ARG A 175 -4.56 -15.18 9.84
C ARG A 175 -4.30 -13.69 9.89
N GLY A 176 -3.14 -13.25 10.38
CA GLY A 176 -2.74 -11.85 10.38
C GLY A 176 -2.67 -11.28 8.96
N VAL A 177 -2.08 -12.01 8.03
CA VAL A 177 -2.03 -11.62 6.61
C VAL A 177 -3.45 -11.52 6.01
N GLU A 178 -4.34 -12.49 6.28
CA GLU A 178 -5.73 -12.43 5.81
C GLU A 178 -6.47 -11.19 6.34
N LEU A 179 -6.35 -10.91 7.63
CA LEU A 179 -6.99 -9.74 8.27
C LEU A 179 -6.45 -8.43 7.70
N ASN A 180 -5.16 -8.39 7.39
CA ASN A 180 -4.49 -7.27 6.76
C ASN A 180 -5.16 -6.89 5.43
N PHE A 181 -5.18 -7.81 4.48
CA PHE A 181 -5.78 -7.56 3.17
C PHE A 181 -7.29 -7.28 3.25
N LYS A 182 -8.00 -7.92 4.18
CA LYS A 182 -9.42 -7.65 4.44
C LYS A 182 -9.65 -6.23 4.94
N ALA A 183 -8.85 -5.75 5.88
CA ALA A 183 -8.96 -4.39 6.42
C ALA A 183 -8.64 -3.34 5.34
N VAL A 184 -7.54 -3.53 4.60
CA VAL A 184 -7.18 -2.66 3.47
C VAL A 184 -8.29 -2.66 2.41
N GLY A 185 -8.82 -3.83 2.02
CA GLY A 185 -9.90 -3.93 1.04
C GLY A 185 -11.14 -3.13 1.45
N ARG A 186 -11.53 -3.19 2.74
CA ARG A 186 -12.65 -2.38 3.28
C ARG A 186 -12.33 -0.89 3.26
N ALA A 187 -11.14 -0.49 3.68
CA ALA A 187 -10.73 0.92 3.69
C ALA A 187 -10.75 1.50 2.27
N VAL A 188 -10.19 0.78 1.29
CA VAL A 188 -10.22 1.18 -0.13
C VAL A 188 -11.65 1.27 -0.66
N SER A 189 -12.51 0.30 -0.32
CA SER A 189 -13.90 0.28 -0.75
C SER A 189 -14.70 1.46 -0.23
N LYS A 190 -14.56 1.79 1.06
CA LYS A 190 -15.16 2.97 1.67
C LYS A 190 -14.64 4.25 1.00
N ALA A 191 -13.33 4.35 0.80
CA ALA A 191 -12.69 5.48 0.14
C ALA A 191 -13.19 5.67 -1.30
N ALA A 192 -13.27 4.60 -2.09
CA ALA A 192 -13.77 4.65 -3.47
C ALA A 192 -15.24 5.07 -3.55
N ALA A 193 -16.03 4.75 -2.53
CA ALA A 193 -17.45 5.15 -2.43
C ALA A 193 -17.66 6.56 -1.89
N ALA A 194 -16.71 7.14 -1.17
CA ALA A 194 -16.83 8.45 -0.55
C ALA A 194 -16.92 9.57 -1.59
N ALA A 195 -17.79 10.56 -1.33
CA ALA A 195 -17.94 11.74 -2.20
C ALA A 195 -16.84 12.79 -1.96
N ALA A 196 -16.25 12.83 -0.77
CA ALA A 196 -15.21 13.78 -0.38
C ALA A 196 -13.80 13.20 -0.63
N VAL A 197 -12.85 14.11 -0.86
CA VAL A 197 -11.45 13.80 -1.15
C VAL A 197 -10.58 13.81 0.12
N THR A 198 -11.14 14.14 1.28
CA THR A 198 -10.43 14.24 2.56
C THR A 198 -11.04 13.31 3.60
N ASP A 199 -10.20 12.73 4.42
CA ASP A 199 -10.56 11.87 5.58
C ASP A 199 -11.51 10.71 5.23
N PHE A 200 -11.26 10.04 4.10
CA PHE A 200 -12.10 8.92 3.65
C PHE A 200 -11.69 7.56 4.29
N ILE A 201 -10.60 7.51 5.03
CA ILE A 201 -10.24 6.33 5.84
C ILE A 201 -10.55 6.63 7.30
N GLU A 202 -11.52 5.90 7.85
CA GLU A 202 -11.92 6.00 9.26
C GLU A 202 -10.81 5.49 10.19
N ASP A 203 -10.78 5.96 11.43
CA ASP A 203 -9.75 5.59 12.40
C ASP A 203 -9.84 4.14 12.86
N ASP A 204 -11.00 3.50 12.71
CA ASP A 204 -11.28 2.09 13.06
C ASP A 204 -10.92 1.08 11.96
N TRP A 205 -10.29 1.55 10.86
CA TRP A 205 -9.99 0.73 9.69
C TRP A 205 -9.23 -0.56 10.01
N ALA A 206 -8.43 -0.57 11.08
CA ALA A 206 -7.54 -1.65 11.48
C ALA A 206 -7.97 -2.39 12.77
N ASP A 207 -9.17 -2.12 13.32
CA ASP A 207 -9.61 -2.67 14.62
C ASP A 207 -9.56 -4.21 14.67
N GLU A 208 -9.97 -4.90 13.60
CA GLU A 208 -9.90 -6.36 13.54
C GLU A 208 -8.47 -6.89 13.61
N ILE A 209 -7.50 -6.16 13.04
CA ILE A 209 -6.08 -6.52 13.11
C ILE A 209 -5.57 -6.29 14.52
N GLN A 210 -5.87 -5.13 15.12
CA GLN A 210 -5.41 -4.76 16.47
C GLN A 210 -5.93 -5.69 17.56
N THR A 211 -7.13 -6.23 17.38
CA THR A 211 -7.76 -7.17 18.32
C THR A 211 -7.28 -8.60 18.16
N TYR A 212 -6.70 -8.96 17.02
CA TYR A 212 -6.11 -10.28 16.80
C TYR A 212 -4.70 -10.31 17.41
N LYS A 213 -4.54 -11.08 18.47
CA LYS A 213 -3.25 -11.39 19.09
C LYS A 213 -3.16 -12.89 19.26
N ARG A 214 -2.01 -13.44 18.98
CA ARG A 214 -1.70 -14.87 19.14
C ARG A 214 -1.41 -15.23 20.59
#